data_eeebbb7301a2b6396b9a9e3fcc18506c
#
_entry.id   eeebbb7301a2b6396b9a9e3fcc18506c
#
_cell.length_a   1.000
_cell.length_b   1.000
_cell.length_c   1.000
_cell.angle_alpha   90.00
_cell.angle_beta   90.00
_cell.angle_gamma   90.00
#
_symmetry.space_group_name_H-M   'P 1'
#
loop_
_entity.id
_entity.type
_entity.pdbx_description
1 polymer ?
#
loop_
_entity_poly.entity_id
_entity_poly.type
_entity_poly.pdbx_seq_one_letter_code
_entity_poly.pdbx_strand_id
1 'polypeptide(L)'
;MLEPVTNHQSPVTPVKQRELTLTALPGIPEVVRGAKLAELLLAAVTSAGKTLESGDVLVVAQKIVSKAEGRVVRLAEVAPSARAHELARIVEKDPRLVELMLRETREVLRAKPGVLIVEHRLGFVMASAGVDQSNVPGIDREEIALLLPEDPDASARRMRGDLRETCGVDVGVLINDSFGRAWRNGVTGVAIGVAGIPALVDLRGHPDRQGRLLRVTQVAAADELAAAASLLMGQSGEGFPAVLARGFPYARRESAVAELIRPCAEDLFR
;
A
#
# COMPACT_ATOMS: atom_id res chain seq x y z
N MET A 1 46.59 5.08 50.65
CA MET A 1 46.82 5.32 49.21
C MET A 1 45.70 4.65 48.48
N LEU A 2 44.80 5.45 47.88
CA LEU A 2 43.70 4.96 47.05
C LEU A 2 44.18 4.97 45.62
N GLU A 3 44.13 3.81 44.93
CA GLU A 3 44.46 3.70 43.50
C GLU A 3 43.45 4.48 42.63
N PRO A 4 43.86 5.12 41.55
CA PRO A 4 42.93 5.81 40.65
C PRO A 4 42.11 4.80 39.84
N VAL A 5 40.80 4.95 39.90
CA VAL A 5 39.85 4.22 39.02
C VAL A 5 40.09 4.66 37.59
N THR A 6 40.73 3.83 36.79
CA THR A 6 40.85 4.02 35.33
C THR A 6 39.49 3.81 34.68
N ASN A 7 38.93 4.94 34.23
CA ASN A 7 37.66 4.96 33.47
C ASN A 7 37.93 4.44 32.05
N HIS A 8 37.76 3.12 31.82
CA HIS A 8 37.78 2.53 30.49
C HIS A 8 36.50 2.94 29.76
N GLN A 9 36.54 4.10 29.12
CA GLN A 9 35.57 4.43 28.08
C GLN A 9 35.79 3.44 26.92
N SER A 10 34.88 2.45 26.76
CA SER A 10 34.81 1.65 25.57
C SER A 10 34.66 2.56 24.36
N PRO A 11 35.38 2.34 23.25
CA PRO A 11 35.25 3.17 22.07
C PRO A 11 33.80 3.12 21.58
N VAL A 12 33.13 4.28 21.61
CA VAL A 12 31.78 4.43 21.06
C VAL A 12 31.90 4.20 19.55
N THR A 13 31.50 3.03 19.09
CA THR A 13 31.38 2.77 17.66
C THR A 13 30.44 3.82 17.10
N PRO A 14 30.84 4.61 16.08
CA PRO A 14 29.97 5.63 15.53
C PRO A 14 28.67 5.01 15.06
N VAL A 15 27.55 5.45 15.59
CA VAL A 15 26.22 5.01 15.16
C VAL A 15 26.07 5.45 13.72
N LYS A 16 25.98 4.47 12.77
CA LYS A 16 25.79 4.76 11.37
C LYS A 16 24.46 5.54 11.23
N GLN A 17 24.55 6.75 10.72
CA GLN A 17 23.36 7.58 10.47
C GLN A 17 22.37 6.81 9.60
N ARG A 18 21.09 6.79 9.99
CA ARG A 18 20.02 6.26 9.19
C ARG A 18 19.23 7.42 8.60
N GLU A 19 19.01 7.39 7.31
CA GLU A 19 18.26 8.42 6.60
C GLU A 19 17.29 7.73 5.66
N LEU A 20 16.05 8.23 5.57
CA LEU A 20 15.05 7.85 4.60
C LEU A 20 14.58 9.12 3.89
N THR A 21 14.81 9.17 2.60
CA THR A 21 14.37 10.29 1.74
C THR A 21 13.18 9.85 0.91
N LEU A 22 12.13 10.65 0.90
CA LEU A 22 10.95 10.47 0.07
C LEU A 22 10.87 11.59 -0.96
N THR A 23 10.66 11.25 -2.23
CA THR A 23 10.52 12.21 -3.33
C THR A 23 9.24 11.90 -4.10
N ALA A 24 8.27 12.82 -4.10
CA ALA A 24 7.09 12.71 -4.95
C ALA A 24 7.49 12.79 -6.42
N LEU A 25 6.95 11.92 -7.26
CA LEU A 25 7.29 11.82 -8.67
C LEU A 25 6.29 12.61 -9.52
N PRO A 26 6.70 13.72 -10.15
CA PRO A 26 5.82 14.56 -10.95
C PRO A 26 5.62 14.00 -12.37
N GLY A 27 4.62 14.51 -13.07
CA GLY A 27 4.48 14.33 -14.51
C GLY A 27 3.96 12.97 -14.97
N ILE A 28 3.42 12.16 -14.06
CA ILE A 28 2.71 10.93 -14.44
C ILE A 28 1.37 11.34 -15.07
N PRO A 29 1.14 11.02 -16.35
CA PRO A 29 -0.10 11.40 -17.03
C PRO A 29 -1.28 10.58 -16.52
N GLU A 30 -2.48 10.91 -17.02
CA GLU A 30 -3.65 10.06 -16.80
C GLU A 30 -3.38 8.65 -17.33
N VAL A 31 -3.48 7.65 -16.43
CA VAL A 31 -3.20 6.25 -16.76
C VAL A 31 -4.45 5.60 -17.34
N VAL A 32 -4.28 4.93 -18.48
CA VAL A 32 -5.32 4.17 -19.16
C VAL A 32 -4.98 2.68 -19.19
N ARG A 33 -5.95 1.83 -19.52
CA ARG A 33 -5.75 0.38 -19.64
C ARG A 33 -4.61 0.06 -20.61
N GLY A 34 -3.71 -0.82 -20.20
CA GLY A 34 -2.53 -1.24 -20.96
C GLY A 34 -1.33 -0.29 -20.87
N ALA A 35 -1.42 0.79 -20.08
CA ALA A 35 -0.29 1.68 -19.87
C ALA A 35 0.91 0.93 -19.24
N LYS A 36 2.10 1.21 -19.75
CA LYS A 36 3.35 0.62 -19.27
C LYS A 36 3.86 1.40 -18.06
N LEU A 37 3.45 1.00 -16.87
CA LEU A 37 3.74 1.72 -15.63
C LEU A 37 5.23 1.89 -15.38
N ALA A 38 6.07 0.88 -15.68
CA ALA A 38 7.51 0.99 -15.51
C ALA A 38 8.12 2.15 -16.32
N GLU A 39 7.70 2.32 -17.59
CA GLU A 39 8.17 3.43 -18.44
C GLU A 39 7.72 4.79 -17.88
N LEU A 40 6.47 4.90 -17.43
CA LEU A 40 5.93 6.13 -16.84
C LEU A 40 6.65 6.50 -15.54
N LEU A 41 6.92 5.51 -14.68
CA LEU A 41 7.65 5.70 -13.43
C LEU A 41 9.09 6.15 -13.67
N LEU A 42 9.80 5.54 -14.64
CA LEU A 42 11.16 5.95 -15.01
C LEU A 42 11.21 7.37 -15.55
N ALA A 43 10.26 7.74 -16.40
CA ALA A 43 10.13 9.12 -16.90
C ALA A 43 9.90 10.10 -15.74
N ALA A 44 9.03 9.76 -14.79
CA ALA A 44 8.73 10.59 -13.63
C ALA A 44 9.94 10.72 -12.67
N VAL A 45 10.73 9.65 -12.47
CA VAL A 45 11.99 9.69 -11.72
C VAL A 45 12.97 10.66 -12.37
N THR A 46 13.11 10.59 -13.70
CA THR A 46 13.96 11.51 -14.46
C THR A 46 13.47 12.95 -14.35
N SER A 47 12.15 13.18 -14.46
CA SER A 47 11.53 14.50 -14.32
C SER A 47 11.72 15.10 -12.92
N ALA A 48 11.85 14.27 -11.90
CA ALA A 48 12.20 14.69 -10.54
C ALA A 48 13.71 14.99 -10.37
N GLY A 49 14.52 14.92 -11.43
CA GLY A 49 15.99 15.09 -11.37
C GLY A 49 16.69 13.97 -10.61
N LYS A 50 16.09 12.77 -10.59
CA LYS A 50 16.63 11.59 -9.91
C LYS A 50 17.00 10.50 -10.90
N THR A 51 17.77 9.54 -10.43
CA THR A 51 18.03 8.25 -11.07
C THR A 51 17.74 7.15 -10.07
N LEU A 52 17.25 6.00 -10.52
CA LEU A 52 17.06 4.85 -9.65
C LEU A 52 18.42 4.27 -9.23
N GLU A 53 18.50 3.87 -7.97
CA GLU A 53 19.64 3.18 -7.41
C GLU A 53 19.20 1.85 -6.80
N SER A 54 20.13 0.88 -6.74
CA SER A 54 19.83 -0.40 -6.09
C SER A 54 19.48 -0.20 -4.62
N GLY A 55 18.33 -0.73 -4.19
CA GLY A 55 17.81 -0.56 -2.85
C GLY A 55 16.76 0.55 -2.72
N ASP A 56 16.52 1.35 -3.74
CA ASP A 56 15.38 2.25 -3.80
C ASP A 56 14.06 1.46 -3.75
N VAL A 57 13.00 2.12 -3.29
CA VAL A 57 11.64 1.58 -3.33
C VAL A 57 10.73 2.56 -4.05
N LEU A 58 10.01 2.09 -5.06
CA LEU A 58 8.92 2.85 -5.68
C LEU A 58 7.61 2.51 -4.98
N VAL A 59 7.01 3.50 -4.33
CA VAL A 59 5.67 3.42 -3.75
C VAL A 59 4.69 3.98 -4.75
N VAL A 60 3.70 3.17 -5.15
CA VAL A 60 2.79 3.46 -6.27
C VAL A 60 1.36 3.40 -5.77
N ALA A 61 0.55 4.42 -6.06
CA ALA A 61 -0.87 4.42 -5.72
C ALA A 61 -1.61 3.31 -6.47
N GLN A 62 -2.47 2.57 -5.76
CA GLN A 62 -3.25 1.48 -6.35
C GLN A 62 -4.06 1.92 -7.58
N LYS A 63 -4.56 3.17 -7.59
CA LYS A 63 -5.43 3.65 -8.67
C LYS A 63 -4.78 3.60 -10.05
N ILE A 64 -3.50 3.96 -10.17
CA ILE A 64 -2.83 3.89 -11.47
C ILE A 64 -2.54 2.44 -11.88
N VAL A 65 -2.31 1.54 -10.92
CA VAL A 65 -2.18 0.10 -11.20
C VAL A 65 -3.51 -0.46 -11.67
N SER A 66 -4.59 -0.20 -10.94
CA SER A 66 -5.96 -0.63 -11.29
C SER A 66 -6.39 -0.14 -12.68
N LYS A 67 -6.11 1.14 -13.02
CA LYS A 67 -6.40 1.70 -14.33
C LYS A 67 -5.60 0.99 -15.43
N ALA A 68 -4.30 0.80 -15.24
CA ALA A 68 -3.44 0.11 -16.19
C ALA A 68 -3.90 -1.34 -16.45
N GLU A 69 -4.39 -2.02 -15.43
CA GLU A 69 -4.94 -3.38 -15.52
C GLU A 69 -6.38 -3.43 -16.04
N GLY A 70 -7.04 -2.27 -16.26
CA GLY A 70 -8.41 -2.20 -16.75
C GLY A 70 -9.45 -2.62 -15.72
N ARG A 71 -9.18 -2.40 -14.43
CA ARG A 71 -10.11 -2.67 -13.32
C ARG A 71 -11.22 -1.61 -13.21
N VAL A 72 -11.53 -0.95 -14.31
CA VAL A 72 -12.61 0.04 -14.44
C VAL A 72 -13.89 -0.66 -14.87
N VAL A 73 -14.98 -0.43 -14.16
CA VAL A 73 -16.30 -1.04 -14.44
C VAL A 73 -17.33 0.06 -14.66
N ARG A 74 -18.12 -0.03 -15.73
CA ARG A 74 -19.26 0.84 -15.96
C ARG A 74 -20.46 0.35 -15.16
N LEU A 75 -21.06 1.21 -14.35
CA LEU A 75 -22.21 0.83 -13.52
C LEU A 75 -23.43 0.43 -14.35
N ALA A 76 -23.56 0.96 -15.58
CA ALA A 76 -24.62 0.58 -16.51
C ALA A 76 -24.56 -0.92 -16.91
N GLU A 77 -23.40 -1.55 -16.78
CA GLU A 77 -23.18 -2.98 -17.09
C GLU A 77 -23.40 -3.89 -15.87
N VAL A 78 -23.73 -3.31 -14.69
CA VAL A 78 -23.88 -4.05 -13.45
C VAL A 78 -25.36 -4.32 -13.16
N ALA A 79 -25.75 -5.59 -13.11
CA ALA A 79 -27.05 -6.03 -12.63
C ALA A 79 -26.97 -6.35 -11.13
N PRO A 80 -27.63 -5.57 -10.24
CA PRO A 80 -27.60 -5.81 -8.81
C PRO A 80 -28.37 -7.05 -8.41
N SER A 81 -27.81 -7.86 -7.51
CA SER A 81 -28.49 -8.98 -6.86
C SER A 81 -29.52 -8.52 -5.82
N ALA A 82 -30.39 -9.43 -5.40
CA ALA A 82 -31.33 -9.14 -4.29
C ALA A 82 -30.58 -8.72 -3.01
N ARG A 83 -29.43 -9.33 -2.72
CA ARG A 83 -28.58 -8.99 -1.58
C ARG A 83 -27.98 -7.59 -1.72
N ALA A 84 -27.57 -7.19 -2.92
CA ALA A 84 -27.09 -5.83 -3.17
C ALA A 84 -28.19 -4.79 -2.93
N HIS A 85 -29.41 -5.04 -3.36
CA HIS A 85 -30.57 -4.16 -3.10
C HIS A 85 -30.90 -4.05 -1.59
N GLU A 86 -30.81 -5.14 -0.85
CA GLU A 86 -31.01 -5.14 0.61
C GLU A 86 -29.97 -4.27 1.31
N LEU A 87 -28.68 -4.52 1.06
CA LEU A 87 -27.59 -3.78 1.67
C LEU A 87 -27.56 -2.32 1.22
N ALA A 88 -27.85 -2.04 -0.06
CA ALA A 88 -27.90 -0.68 -0.60
C ALA A 88 -28.87 0.22 0.19
N ARG A 89 -30.02 -0.32 0.63
CA ARG A 89 -30.98 0.41 1.49
C ARG A 89 -30.39 0.71 2.87
N ILE A 90 -29.60 -0.21 3.43
CA ILE A 90 -28.97 -0.03 4.76
C ILE A 90 -27.84 1.00 4.69
N VAL A 91 -27.01 0.91 3.65
CA VAL A 91 -25.83 1.77 3.52
C VAL A 91 -26.09 3.06 2.74
N GLU A 92 -27.32 3.26 2.22
CA GLU A 92 -27.72 4.43 1.44
C GLU A 92 -26.81 4.70 0.23
N LYS A 93 -26.50 3.63 -0.52
CA LYS A 93 -25.66 3.68 -1.71
C LYS A 93 -26.37 3.08 -2.93
N ASP A 94 -25.86 3.40 -4.12
CA ASP A 94 -26.32 2.78 -5.36
C ASP A 94 -26.19 1.24 -5.29
N PRO A 95 -27.27 0.48 -5.56
CA PRO A 95 -27.21 -1.00 -5.51
C PRO A 95 -26.21 -1.59 -6.50
N ARG A 96 -25.90 -0.91 -7.62
CA ARG A 96 -24.87 -1.34 -8.59
C ARG A 96 -23.47 -1.27 -7.98
N LEU A 97 -23.17 -0.22 -7.20
CA LEU A 97 -21.92 -0.12 -6.44
C LEU A 97 -21.83 -1.18 -5.36
N VAL A 98 -22.93 -1.41 -4.63
CA VAL A 98 -22.95 -2.44 -3.59
C VAL A 98 -22.76 -3.83 -4.19
N GLU A 99 -23.29 -4.10 -5.39
CA GLU A 99 -23.04 -5.34 -6.11
C GLU A 99 -21.56 -5.53 -6.43
N LEU A 100 -20.86 -4.48 -6.91
CA LEU A 100 -19.41 -4.54 -7.14
C LEU A 100 -18.63 -4.78 -5.83
N MET A 101 -19.03 -4.11 -4.74
CA MET A 101 -18.43 -4.36 -3.42
C MET A 101 -18.62 -5.83 -3.01
N LEU A 102 -19.79 -6.41 -3.21
CA LEU A 102 -20.08 -7.81 -2.88
C LEU A 102 -19.26 -8.80 -3.71
N ARG A 103 -19.02 -8.51 -4.99
CA ARG A 103 -18.18 -9.35 -5.87
C ARG A 103 -16.73 -9.44 -5.41
N GLU A 104 -16.22 -8.38 -4.75
CA GLU A 104 -14.86 -8.33 -4.20
C GLU A 104 -14.83 -8.75 -2.71
N THR A 105 -15.95 -9.15 -2.11
CA THR A 105 -16.12 -9.43 -0.67
C THR A 105 -16.16 -10.93 -0.38
N ARG A 106 -15.43 -11.37 0.64
CA ARG A 106 -15.62 -12.69 1.29
C ARG A 106 -16.74 -12.64 2.31
N GLU A 107 -16.72 -11.63 3.18
CA GLU A 107 -17.66 -11.49 4.28
C GLU A 107 -18.02 -10.03 4.51
N VAL A 108 -19.30 -9.75 4.79
CA VAL A 108 -19.79 -8.44 5.22
C VAL A 108 -19.75 -8.38 6.74
N LEU A 109 -18.86 -7.57 7.27
CA LEU A 109 -18.63 -7.47 8.72
C LEU A 109 -19.56 -6.46 9.38
N ARG A 110 -19.78 -5.29 8.75
CA ARG A 110 -20.65 -4.22 9.28
C ARG A 110 -21.29 -3.44 8.14
N ALA A 111 -22.57 -3.09 8.32
CA ALA A 111 -23.30 -2.21 7.40
C ALA A 111 -24.05 -1.15 8.20
N LYS A 112 -23.89 0.12 7.83
CA LYS A 112 -24.62 1.26 8.37
C LYS A 112 -24.69 2.38 7.32
N PRO A 113 -25.55 3.41 7.47
CA PRO A 113 -25.62 4.52 6.53
C PRO A 113 -24.22 5.08 6.18
N GLY A 114 -23.92 5.16 4.89
CA GLY A 114 -22.66 5.62 4.33
C GLY A 114 -21.52 4.59 4.31
N VAL A 115 -21.57 3.49 5.08
CA VAL A 115 -20.43 2.59 5.29
C VAL A 115 -20.80 1.11 5.19
N LEU A 116 -20.05 0.39 4.36
CA LEU A 116 -20.03 -1.08 4.29
C LEU A 116 -18.60 -1.54 4.62
N ILE A 117 -18.39 -2.20 5.74
CA ILE A 117 -17.10 -2.80 6.12
C ILE A 117 -17.14 -4.27 5.76
N VAL A 118 -16.13 -4.70 5.02
CA VAL A 118 -16.05 -6.07 4.50
C VAL A 118 -14.66 -6.67 4.71
N GLU A 119 -14.61 -7.99 4.73
CA GLU A 119 -13.39 -8.71 4.41
C GLU A 119 -13.32 -8.85 2.88
N HIS A 120 -12.35 -8.18 2.27
CA HIS A 120 -12.08 -8.28 0.84
C HIS A 120 -11.55 -9.68 0.48
N ARG A 121 -11.75 -10.15 -0.77
CA ARG A 121 -11.22 -11.44 -1.25
C ARG A 121 -9.69 -11.57 -1.09
N LEU A 122 -8.96 -10.45 -1.04
CA LEU A 122 -7.52 -10.39 -0.77
C LEU A 122 -7.18 -10.48 0.75
N GLY A 123 -8.18 -10.57 1.64
CA GLY A 123 -8.00 -10.71 3.08
C GLY A 123 -7.98 -9.38 3.86
N PHE A 124 -8.01 -8.24 3.21
CA PHE A 124 -8.07 -6.94 3.89
C PHE A 124 -9.45 -6.71 4.51
N VAL A 125 -9.48 -6.18 5.73
CA VAL A 125 -10.71 -5.62 6.31
C VAL A 125 -10.75 -4.12 6.01
N MET A 126 -11.70 -3.70 5.19
CA MET A 126 -11.76 -2.34 4.68
C MET A 126 -13.17 -1.86 4.36
N ALA A 127 -13.32 -0.55 4.16
CA ALA A 127 -14.58 0.03 3.72
C ALA A 127 -14.80 -0.19 2.22
N SER A 128 -16.05 -0.46 1.85
CA SER A 128 -16.53 -0.51 0.46
C SER A 128 -15.72 -1.44 -0.46
N ALA A 129 -15.03 -2.45 0.08
CA ALA A 129 -14.16 -3.36 -0.65
C ALA A 129 -13.14 -2.64 -1.56
N GLY A 130 -12.70 -1.45 -1.21
CA GLY A 130 -11.80 -0.64 -2.05
C GLY A 130 -12.42 -0.13 -3.36
N VAL A 131 -13.72 -0.31 -3.57
CA VAL A 131 -14.45 0.22 -4.73
C VAL A 131 -14.50 1.74 -4.60
N ASP A 132 -13.95 2.44 -5.59
CA ASP A 132 -13.83 3.90 -5.63
C ASP A 132 -14.40 4.49 -6.93
N GLN A 133 -14.97 5.68 -6.81
CA GLN A 133 -15.46 6.47 -7.94
C GLN A 133 -14.66 7.77 -8.13
N SER A 134 -13.73 8.08 -7.22
CA SER A 134 -12.95 9.31 -7.28
C SER A 134 -11.78 9.21 -8.24
N ASN A 135 -11.47 10.33 -8.93
CA ASN A 135 -10.32 10.43 -9.86
C ASN A 135 -10.34 9.37 -10.98
N VAL A 136 -11.51 8.94 -11.40
CA VAL A 136 -11.68 8.08 -12.57
C VAL A 136 -12.16 8.96 -13.73
N PRO A 137 -11.37 9.16 -14.79
CA PRO A 137 -11.79 9.94 -15.93
C PRO A 137 -12.88 9.22 -16.70
N GLY A 138 -13.96 9.89 -16.95
CA GLY A 138 -15.08 9.41 -17.76
C GLY A 138 -15.97 10.57 -18.13
N ILE A 139 -16.73 10.43 -19.23
CA ILE A 139 -17.70 11.43 -19.69
C ILE A 139 -18.80 11.59 -18.67
N ASP A 140 -19.15 10.50 -17.95
CA ASP A 140 -20.10 10.46 -16.83
C ASP A 140 -19.44 9.85 -15.60
N ARG A 141 -18.78 10.68 -14.78
CA ARG A 141 -18.03 10.29 -13.57
C ARG A 141 -18.84 9.44 -12.58
N GLU A 142 -20.17 9.60 -12.57
CA GLU A 142 -21.09 8.89 -11.67
C GLU A 142 -21.32 7.43 -12.09
N GLU A 143 -21.03 7.06 -13.33
CA GLU A 143 -21.33 5.73 -13.88
C GLU A 143 -20.14 4.76 -13.92
N ILE A 144 -18.99 5.17 -13.38
CA ILE A 144 -17.76 4.36 -13.40
C ILE A 144 -17.29 4.07 -11.98
N ALA A 145 -16.85 2.85 -11.75
CA ALA A 145 -16.19 2.42 -10.52
C ALA A 145 -14.83 1.80 -10.83
N LEU A 146 -13.86 2.04 -9.95
CA LEU A 146 -12.53 1.44 -9.98
C LEU A 146 -12.42 0.41 -8.87
N LEU A 147 -12.00 -0.80 -9.21
CA LEU A 147 -11.74 -1.90 -8.28
C LEU A 147 -10.23 -1.97 -7.96
N LEU A 148 -9.86 -2.62 -6.88
CA LEU A 148 -8.45 -2.92 -6.59
C LEU A 148 -7.84 -3.79 -7.70
N PRO A 149 -6.49 -3.80 -7.85
CA PRO A 149 -5.80 -4.77 -8.71
C PRO A 149 -6.21 -6.20 -8.32
N GLU A 150 -6.23 -7.11 -9.28
CA GLU A 150 -6.69 -8.48 -9.04
C GLU A 150 -5.75 -9.24 -8.09
N ASP A 151 -4.45 -9.10 -8.29
CA ASP A 151 -3.38 -9.59 -7.42
C ASP A 151 -2.30 -8.50 -7.32
N PRO A 152 -2.39 -7.64 -6.28
CA PRO A 152 -1.44 -6.52 -6.12
C PRO A 152 0.02 -6.96 -5.95
N ASP A 153 0.29 -8.09 -5.28
CA ASP A 153 1.64 -8.63 -5.16
C ASP A 153 2.20 -9.06 -6.53
N ALA A 154 1.38 -9.72 -7.36
CA ALA A 154 1.78 -10.06 -8.73
C ALA A 154 2.02 -8.80 -9.57
N SER A 155 1.19 -7.76 -9.41
CA SER A 155 1.36 -6.48 -10.08
C SER A 155 2.67 -5.78 -9.67
N ALA A 156 3.00 -5.80 -8.37
CA ALA A 156 4.27 -5.29 -7.86
C ALA A 156 5.47 -6.06 -8.43
N ARG A 157 5.38 -7.40 -8.47
CA ARG A 157 6.44 -8.25 -9.06
C ARG A 157 6.65 -7.99 -10.55
N ARG A 158 5.58 -7.88 -11.34
CA ARG A 158 5.65 -7.53 -12.77
C ARG A 158 6.34 -6.19 -12.96
N MET A 159 5.86 -5.16 -12.26
CA MET A 159 6.41 -3.80 -12.34
C MET A 159 7.89 -3.76 -11.97
N ARG A 160 8.31 -4.48 -10.92
CA ARG A 160 9.72 -4.63 -10.54
C ARG A 160 10.54 -5.32 -11.64
N GLY A 161 9.99 -6.37 -12.26
CA GLY A 161 10.61 -7.07 -13.38
C GLY A 161 10.84 -6.14 -14.56
N ASP A 162 9.80 -5.43 -14.99
CA ASP A 162 9.84 -4.47 -16.10
C ASP A 162 10.86 -3.34 -15.85
N LEU A 163 10.90 -2.80 -14.61
CA LEU A 163 11.89 -1.80 -14.22
C LEU A 163 13.32 -2.33 -14.35
N ARG A 164 13.56 -3.54 -13.82
CA ARG A 164 14.88 -4.16 -13.88
C ARG A 164 15.32 -4.45 -15.33
N GLU A 165 14.40 -4.89 -16.18
CA GLU A 165 14.68 -5.11 -17.60
C GLU A 165 14.99 -3.82 -18.35
N THR A 166 14.29 -2.72 -18.00
CA THR A 166 14.43 -1.44 -18.71
C THR A 166 15.66 -0.66 -18.27
N CYS A 167 15.99 -0.60 -16.98
CA CYS A 167 17.06 0.24 -16.45
C CYS A 167 18.23 -0.54 -15.81
N GLY A 168 18.16 -1.86 -15.72
CA GLY A 168 19.23 -2.69 -15.12
C GLY A 168 19.35 -2.58 -13.60
N VAL A 169 18.46 -1.81 -12.94
CA VAL A 169 18.52 -1.54 -11.48
C VAL A 169 17.48 -2.39 -10.76
N ASP A 170 17.88 -3.03 -9.67
CA ASP A 170 16.96 -3.80 -8.84
C ASP A 170 16.42 -2.93 -7.69
N VAL A 171 15.14 -2.59 -7.76
CA VAL A 171 14.41 -1.76 -6.80
C VAL A 171 13.31 -2.56 -6.11
N GLY A 172 12.82 -2.07 -4.96
CA GLY A 172 11.57 -2.54 -4.38
C GLY A 172 10.36 -1.85 -5.03
N VAL A 173 9.22 -2.52 -5.01
CA VAL A 173 7.93 -1.93 -5.42
C VAL A 173 6.92 -2.18 -4.32
N LEU A 174 6.17 -1.13 -3.95
CA LEU A 174 5.07 -1.17 -3.00
C LEU A 174 3.83 -0.53 -3.63
N ILE A 175 2.70 -1.22 -3.62
CA ILE A 175 1.41 -0.68 -4.04
C ILE A 175 0.67 -0.21 -2.79
N ASN A 176 0.33 1.08 -2.77
CA ASN A 176 -0.27 1.79 -1.65
C ASN A 176 -1.75 2.10 -1.92
N ASP A 177 -2.58 1.89 -0.90
CA ASP A 177 -3.96 2.39 -0.86
C ASP A 177 -4.21 3.12 0.47
N SER A 178 -5.36 3.80 0.59
CA SER A 178 -5.71 4.59 1.77
C SER A 178 -6.84 3.94 2.55
N PHE A 179 -6.53 3.42 3.74
CA PHE A 179 -7.49 2.73 4.59
C PHE A 179 -7.88 3.56 5.82
N GLY A 180 -9.16 3.49 6.19
CA GLY A 180 -9.60 3.80 7.55
C GLY A 180 -9.09 2.75 8.54
N ARG A 181 -9.00 3.12 9.81
CA ARG A 181 -8.52 2.22 10.89
C ARG A 181 -9.53 2.16 12.01
N ALA A 182 -9.65 0.98 12.63
CA ALA A 182 -10.39 0.85 13.88
C ALA A 182 -9.87 1.84 14.94
N TRP A 183 -10.79 2.44 15.69
CA TRP A 183 -10.52 3.33 16.83
C TRP A 183 -9.80 4.64 16.51
N ARG A 184 -9.57 4.98 15.26
CA ARG A 184 -8.89 6.23 14.85
C ARG A 184 -9.62 6.90 13.69
N ASN A 185 -9.73 8.22 13.76
CA ASN A 185 -10.22 9.03 12.64
C ASN A 185 -9.14 9.16 11.55
N GLY A 186 -9.59 9.38 10.32
CA GLY A 186 -8.75 9.58 9.16
C GLY A 186 -8.29 8.28 8.50
N VAL A 187 -7.83 8.41 7.27
CA VAL A 187 -7.20 7.35 6.49
C VAL A 187 -5.68 7.43 6.62
N THR A 188 -5.01 6.33 6.31
CA THR A 188 -3.54 6.28 6.21
C THR A 188 -3.16 5.39 5.04
N GLY A 189 -1.97 5.59 4.49
CA GLY A 189 -1.42 4.67 3.51
C GLY A 189 -1.23 3.29 4.11
N VAL A 190 -1.59 2.26 3.35
CA VAL A 190 -1.47 0.85 3.70
C VAL A 190 -0.93 0.10 2.49
N ALA A 191 0.02 -0.78 2.70
CA ALA A 191 0.55 -1.63 1.65
C ALA A 191 -0.48 -2.71 1.27
N ILE A 192 -0.84 -2.77 -0.01
CA ILE A 192 -1.72 -3.81 -0.54
C ILE A 192 -1.00 -4.76 -1.50
N GLY A 193 0.23 -4.45 -1.89
CA GLY A 193 1.09 -5.31 -2.72
C GLY A 193 2.54 -4.92 -2.56
N VAL A 194 3.46 -5.89 -2.54
CA VAL A 194 4.90 -5.67 -2.36
C VAL A 194 5.72 -6.60 -3.25
N ALA A 195 6.91 -6.14 -3.63
CA ALA A 195 7.93 -6.95 -4.30
C ALA A 195 9.33 -6.45 -3.93
N GLY A 196 10.25 -7.35 -3.59
CA GLY A 196 11.66 -7.05 -3.34
C GLY A 196 11.96 -6.32 -2.03
N ILE A 197 10.97 -6.17 -1.15
CA ILE A 197 11.12 -5.60 0.20
C ILE A 197 10.36 -6.47 1.21
N PRO A 198 10.73 -6.49 2.51
CA PRO A 198 9.93 -7.16 3.52
C PRO A 198 8.61 -6.41 3.77
N ALA A 199 7.48 -7.13 3.76
CA ALA A 199 6.21 -6.59 4.24
C ALA A 199 6.22 -6.49 5.76
N LEU A 200 6.56 -7.58 6.44
CA LEU A 200 6.67 -7.69 7.89
C LEU A 200 8.12 -7.99 8.30
N VAL A 201 8.62 -7.33 9.32
CA VAL A 201 9.93 -7.62 9.93
C VAL A 201 9.70 -8.22 11.30
N ASP A 202 10.11 -9.46 11.47
CA ASP A 202 9.99 -10.19 12.75
C ASP A 202 11.25 -9.96 13.59
N LEU A 203 11.09 -9.31 14.73
CA LEU A 203 12.17 -9.04 15.68
C LEU A 203 12.10 -9.95 16.92
N ARG A 204 11.21 -10.93 16.94
CA ARG A 204 11.16 -11.91 18.04
C ARG A 204 12.46 -12.68 18.10
N GLY A 205 13.00 -12.86 19.32
CA GLY A 205 14.31 -13.47 19.54
C GLY A 205 15.51 -12.54 19.35
N HIS A 206 15.34 -11.32 18.85
CA HIS A 206 16.38 -10.31 18.79
C HIS A 206 16.54 -9.61 20.15
N PRO A 207 17.76 -9.24 20.58
CA PRO A 207 17.97 -8.52 21.82
C PRO A 207 17.56 -7.04 21.69
N ASP A 208 16.98 -6.48 22.75
CA ASP A 208 16.86 -5.04 22.93
C ASP A 208 18.23 -4.40 23.30
N ARG A 209 18.26 -3.09 23.59
CA ARG A 209 19.49 -2.36 23.95
C ARG A 209 20.16 -2.83 25.23
N GLN A 210 19.43 -3.51 26.11
CA GLN A 210 19.91 -4.10 27.36
C GLN A 210 20.18 -5.63 27.26
N GLY A 211 20.03 -6.20 26.06
CA GLY A 211 20.26 -7.61 25.81
C GLY A 211 19.06 -8.53 26.10
N ARG A 212 17.88 -7.97 26.46
CA ARG A 212 16.67 -8.76 26.71
C ARG A 212 16.03 -9.14 25.36
N LEU A 213 15.70 -10.44 25.20
CA LEU A 213 15.08 -10.93 23.97
C LEU A 213 13.63 -10.43 23.81
N LEU A 214 13.34 -9.84 22.66
CA LEU A 214 12.00 -9.45 22.26
C LEU A 214 11.13 -10.69 22.04
N ARG A 215 9.89 -10.68 22.54
CA ARG A 215 8.99 -11.84 22.50
C ARG A 215 7.86 -11.72 21.48
N VAL A 216 7.40 -10.48 21.22
CA VAL A 216 6.19 -10.22 20.42
C VAL A 216 6.40 -9.16 19.33
N THR A 217 7.57 -8.53 19.26
CA THR A 217 7.80 -7.38 18.40
C THR A 217 7.89 -7.79 16.94
N GLN A 218 6.95 -7.30 16.16
CA GLN A 218 6.93 -7.36 14.70
C GLN A 218 6.68 -5.96 14.17
N VAL A 219 7.29 -5.60 13.06
CA VAL A 219 7.19 -4.27 12.43
C VAL A 219 6.52 -4.43 11.07
N ALA A 220 5.41 -3.75 10.85
CA ALA A 220 4.72 -3.69 9.55
C ALA A 220 5.47 -2.71 8.61
N ALA A 221 6.69 -3.09 8.19
CA ALA A 221 7.63 -2.21 7.52
C ALA A 221 7.08 -1.63 6.20
N ALA A 222 6.29 -2.40 5.47
CA ALA A 222 5.65 -1.91 4.25
C ALA A 222 4.54 -0.90 4.56
N ASP A 223 3.74 -1.09 5.62
CA ASP A 223 2.71 -0.12 6.01
C ASP A 223 3.32 1.19 6.51
N GLU A 224 4.43 1.13 7.27
CA GLU A 224 5.16 2.34 7.69
C GLU A 224 5.62 3.14 6.47
N LEU A 225 6.18 2.47 5.45
CA LEU A 225 6.61 3.13 4.22
C LEU A 225 5.42 3.65 3.39
N ALA A 226 4.34 2.89 3.28
CA ALA A 226 3.10 3.29 2.62
C ALA A 226 2.52 4.56 3.26
N ALA A 227 2.43 4.58 4.59
CA ALA A 227 1.93 5.73 5.35
C ALA A 227 2.83 6.97 5.16
N ALA A 228 4.15 6.81 5.19
CA ALA A 228 5.09 7.90 4.95
C ALA A 228 4.98 8.46 3.52
N ALA A 229 4.90 7.59 2.51
CA ALA A 229 4.72 8.01 1.11
C ALA A 229 3.39 8.71 0.87
N SER A 230 2.31 8.29 1.55
CA SER A 230 0.99 8.92 1.45
C SER A 230 0.99 10.40 1.82
N LEU A 231 1.89 10.85 2.69
CA LEU A 231 2.04 12.26 3.03
C LEU A 231 2.43 13.12 1.82
N LEU A 232 3.17 12.54 0.87
CA LEU A 232 3.60 13.21 -0.36
C LEU A 232 2.63 12.99 -1.53
N MET A 233 1.94 11.85 -1.56
CA MET A 233 0.93 11.56 -2.58
C MET A 233 -0.28 12.47 -2.46
N GLY A 234 -0.63 12.85 -1.23
CA GLY A 234 -1.88 13.53 -0.93
C GLY A 234 -3.10 12.59 -0.99
N GLN A 235 -4.27 13.15 -0.74
CA GLN A 235 -5.54 12.39 -0.69
C GLN A 235 -6.61 13.02 -1.59
N SER A 236 -6.30 14.07 -2.33
CA SER A 236 -7.25 14.86 -3.11
C SER A 236 -6.79 15.01 -4.56
N GLY A 237 -6.42 16.19 -4.97
CA GLY A 237 -6.07 16.57 -6.34
C GLY A 237 -4.58 16.87 -6.56
N GLU A 238 -3.70 16.45 -5.65
CA GLU A 238 -2.27 16.79 -5.66
C GLU A 238 -1.52 16.21 -6.88
N GLY A 239 -1.99 15.08 -7.42
CA GLY A 239 -1.48 14.53 -8.68
C GLY A 239 -0.12 13.81 -8.58
N PHE A 240 0.27 13.33 -7.41
CA PHE A 240 1.50 12.55 -7.21
C PHE A 240 1.21 11.07 -6.91
N PRO A 241 0.88 10.25 -7.93
CA PRO A 241 0.49 8.86 -7.71
C PRO A 241 1.69 7.92 -7.45
N ALA A 242 2.91 8.44 -7.40
CA ALA A 242 4.09 7.65 -7.08
C ALA A 242 5.12 8.46 -6.27
N VAL A 243 5.86 7.75 -5.40
CA VAL A 243 6.93 8.29 -4.55
C VAL A 243 8.15 7.39 -4.65
N LEU A 244 9.32 7.98 -4.83
CA LEU A 244 10.61 7.32 -4.70
C LEU A 244 11.07 7.40 -3.24
N ALA A 245 11.32 6.26 -2.62
CA ALA A 245 11.88 6.13 -1.28
C ALA A 245 13.31 5.58 -1.38
N ARG A 246 14.27 6.33 -0.83
CA ARG A 246 15.69 5.96 -0.75
C ARG A 246 16.15 5.86 0.68
N GLY A 247 16.84 4.77 1.01
CA GLY A 247 17.33 4.53 2.37
C GLY A 247 16.38 3.65 3.22
N PHE A 248 15.49 2.86 2.60
CA PHE A 248 14.66 1.90 3.33
C PHE A 248 15.53 0.99 4.20
N PRO A 249 15.30 0.92 5.53
CA PRO A 249 16.32 0.46 6.48
C PRO A 249 16.40 -1.06 6.65
N TYR A 250 15.57 -1.82 5.96
CA TYR A 250 15.49 -3.28 6.12
C TYR A 250 16.13 -4.04 4.96
N ALA A 251 16.69 -5.19 5.26
CA ALA A 251 17.28 -6.08 4.27
C ALA A 251 16.20 -6.50 3.24
N ARG A 252 16.58 -6.45 1.98
CA ARG A 252 15.69 -6.81 0.87
C ARG A 252 15.42 -8.32 0.87
N ARG A 253 14.18 -8.68 0.62
CA ARG A 253 13.73 -10.05 0.41
C ARG A 253 12.44 -10.09 -0.40
N GLU A 254 12.13 -11.22 -0.97
CA GLU A 254 10.79 -11.48 -1.46
C GLU A 254 9.83 -11.66 -0.28
N SER A 255 8.66 -11.09 -0.43
CA SER A 255 7.57 -11.18 0.56
C SER A 255 6.21 -11.01 -0.13
N ALA A 256 5.16 -11.13 0.64
CA ALA A 256 3.81 -10.89 0.20
C ALA A 256 3.05 -10.09 1.27
N VAL A 257 2.10 -9.30 0.85
CA VAL A 257 1.28 -8.50 1.76
C VAL A 257 0.45 -9.37 2.72
N ALA A 258 0.24 -10.64 2.37
CA ALA A 258 -0.38 -11.62 3.26
C ALA A 258 0.34 -11.77 4.62
N GLU A 259 1.64 -11.44 4.70
CA GLU A 259 2.38 -11.42 5.97
C GLU A 259 1.85 -10.35 6.96
N LEU A 260 1.18 -9.30 6.46
CA LEU A 260 0.58 -8.24 7.28
C LEU A 260 -0.85 -8.57 7.74
N ILE A 261 -1.48 -9.57 7.12
CA ILE A 261 -2.86 -9.95 7.43
C ILE A 261 -2.84 -10.89 8.63
N ARG A 262 -3.50 -10.46 9.71
CA ARG A 262 -3.63 -11.29 10.90
C ARG A 262 -4.52 -12.50 10.61
N PRO A 263 -4.11 -13.72 11.00
CA PRO A 263 -4.98 -14.89 10.91
C PRO A 263 -6.30 -14.67 11.68
N CYS A 264 -7.42 -15.10 11.11
CA CYS A 264 -8.74 -14.90 11.71
C CYS A 264 -8.84 -15.40 13.17
N ALA A 265 -8.16 -16.52 13.48
CA ALA A 265 -8.10 -17.08 14.83
C ALA A 265 -7.34 -16.21 15.86
N GLU A 266 -6.53 -15.26 15.38
CA GLU A 266 -5.75 -14.31 16.20
C GLU A 266 -6.35 -12.91 16.18
N ASP A 267 -7.46 -12.69 15.45
CA ASP A 267 -8.12 -11.39 15.32
C ASP A 267 -9.06 -11.15 16.52
N LEU A 268 -8.72 -10.13 17.31
CA LEU A 268 -9.50 -9.74 18.50
C LEU A 268 -10.62 -8.73 18.19
N PHE A 269 -10.80 -8.33 16.93
CA PHE A 269 -11.72 -7.25 16.51
C PHE A 269 -12.93 -7.76 15.69
N ARG A 270 -13.01 -9.05 15.44
CA ARG A 270 -14.14 -9.71 14.76
C ARG A 270 -15.17 -10.25 15.74
#